data_0a1326f002a4d67f50ef93dbebfca630
#
_entry.id   0a1326f002a4d67f50ef93dbebfca630
#
_cell.length_a   1.000
_cell.length_b   1.000
_cell.length_c   1.000
_cell.angle_alpha   90.00
_cell.angle_beta   90.00
_cell.angle_gamma   90.00
#
_symmetry.space_group_name_H-M   'P 1'
#
loop_
_entity.id
_entity.type
_entity.pdbx_description
1 polymer ?
#
loop_
_entity_poly.entity_id
_entity_poly.type
_entity_poly.pdbx_seq_one_letter_code
_entity_poly.pdbx_strand_id
1 'polypeptide(L)'
;SSSGVKMMGETYELDMRMNFAVPAMPDRTDEGKPTFSQAAQAIIKESGVNRGVCVVYGFGSGELAYELARQSDLVVFGFDDDKERVGKARKWLYGKGVYGTRVSVTLVEDMKSIPATGNIANLLVSENILTGKVRPGNAVEMNRLLRPGGGVAILGTPPGVPQGVPEQEIADWLAAGEIKNTKLPGGEWFKVEPGPMADSGEWTHQYGNAGNTTSSDEKLGGATQTDQLEVQWVGRPGADFGIDRQPRMPAPLSAWGR
;
A
#
# COMPACT_ATOMS: atom_id res chain seq x y z
N SER A 1 11.18 -32.59 5.99
CA SER A 1 10.06 -33.23 6.72
C SER A 1 8.96 -32.20 6.86
N SER A 2 7.86 -32.40 6.16
CA SER A 2 6.66 -31.62 6.25
C SER A 2 5.94 -31.92 7.56
N SER A 3 5.78 -30.93 8.42
CA SER A 3 4.91 -31.00 9.58
C SER A 3 3.51 -30.51 9.20
N GLY A 4 2.57 -31.43 9.03
CA GLY A 4 1.17 -31.12 8.77
C GLY A 4 0.43 -30.77 10.05
N VAL A 5 -0.37 -29.73 10.05
CA VAL A 5 -1.32 -29.39 11.11
C VAL A 5 -2.67 -29.97 10.75
N LYS A 6 -3.22 -30.83 11.63
CA LYS A 6 -4.51 -31.46 11.44
C LYS A 6 -5.59 -30.61 12.11
N MET A 7 -6.44 -29.97 11.33
CA MET A 7 -7.67 -29.36 11.83
C MET A 7 -8.88 -29.98 11.14
N MET A 8 -9.86 -30.40 11.93
CA MET A 8 -11.14 -30.99 11.46
C MET A 8 -11.01 -32.19 10.51
N GLY A 9 -10.03 -33.07 10.72
CA GLY A 9 -9.93 -34.32 9.96
C GLY A 9 -9.17 -34.24 8.63
N GLU A 10 -8.80 -33.07 8.16
CA GLU A 10 -7.99 -32.88 6.96
C GLU A 10 -6.55 -32.48 7.32
N THR A 11 -5.59 -33.07 6.60
CA THR A 11 -4.17 -32.72 6.75
C THR A 11 -3.82 -31.67 5.72
N TYR A 12 -3.54 -30.45 6.17
CA TYR A 12 -3.01 -29.40 5.31
C TYR A 12 -1.49 -29.45 5.36
N GLU A 13 -0.84 -29.70 4.23
CA GLU A 13 0.59 -29.45 4.08
C GLU A 13 0.80 -27.94 4.06
N LEU A 14 1.38 -27.41 5.13
CA LEU A 14 1.90 -26.04 5.14
C LEU A 14 3.18 -26.02 4.32
N ASP A 15 3.08 -25.58 3.07
CA ASP A 15 4.26 -25.18 2.32
C ASP A 15 4.85 -23.92 2.98
N MET A 16 5.92 -24.12 3.76
CA MET A 16 6.63 -23.06 4.48
C MET A 16 7.37 -22.09 3.55
N ARG A 17 7.29 -22.29 2.26
CA ARG A 17 7.64 -21.28 1.26
C ARG A 17 6.45 -20.35 1.09
N MET A 18 6.32 -19.38 1.99
CA MET A 18 5.33 -18.33 1.80
C MET A 18 5.72 -17.44 0.63
N ASN A 19 5.63 -17.98 -0.55
CA ASN A 19 5.35 -17.19 -1.72
C ASN A 19 3.92 -16.67 -1.53
N PHE A 20 3.76 -15.44 -1.10
CA PHE A 20 2.52 -14.74 -1.30
C PHE A 20 2.32 -14.65 -2.81
N ALA A 21 1.74 -15.70 -3.37
CA ALA A 21 1.39 -15.72 -4.76
C ALA A 21 0.33 -14.63 -4.96
N VAL A 22 0.73 -13.58 -5.65
CA VAL A 22 -0.23 -12.56 -6.08
C VAL A 22 -1.25 -13.27 -6.95
N PRO A 23 -2.55 -13.22 -6.65
CA PRO A 23 -3.56 -13.88 -7.45
C PRO A 23 -3.41 -13.50 -8.93
N ALA A 24 -3.48 -14.47 -9.83
CA ALA A 24 -3.34 -14.22 -11.25
C ALA A 24 -4.44 -13.28 -11.75
N MET A 25 -4.10 -12.42 -12.69
CA MET A 25 -5.10 -11.68 -13.45
C MET A 25 -5.83 -12.64 -14.38
N PRO A 26 -7.17 -12.65 -14.40
CA PRO A 26 -7.96 -13.54 -15.26
C PRO A 26 -7.64 -13.35 -16.75
N ASP A 27 -7.52 -12.11 -17.18
CA ASP A 27 -7.13 -11.74 -18.54
C ASP A 27 -6.31 -10.45 -18.53
N ARG A 28 -5.01 -10.57 -18.85
CA ARG A 28 -4.12 -9.40 -18.99
C ARG A 28 -4.22 -8.74 -20.37
N THR A 29 -4.91 -9.35 -21.30
CA THR A 29 -5.10 -8.80 -22.66
C THR A 29 -6.34 -7.92 -22.78
N ASP A 30 -7.26 -8.01 -21.81
CA ASP A 30 -8.45 -7.16 -21.75
C ASP A 30 -8.07 -5.74 -21.27
N GLU A 31 -7.71 -4.91 -22.24
CA GLU A 31 -7.33 -3.52 -21.96
C GLU A 31 -8.54 -2.66 -21.62
N GLY A 32 -8.36 -1.79 -20.61
CA GLY A 32 -9.30 -0.72 -20.29
C GLY A 32 -9.18 0.47 -21.27
N LYS A 33 -9.69 1.62 -20.84
CA LYS A 33 -9.55 2.84 -21.66
C LYS A 33 -8.09 3.24 -21.82
N PRO A 34 -7.65 3.64 -23.03
CA PRO A 34 -6.26 4.01 -23.32
C PRO A 34 -5.67 5.03 -22.33
N THR A 35 -6.47 6.00 -21.89
CA THR A 35 -6.07 7.01 -20.89
C THR A 35 -5.58 6.40 -19.59
N PHE A 36 -6.33 5.44 -19.03
CA PHE A 36 -5.95 4.78 -17.77
C PHE A 36 -4.80 3.80 -17.96
N SER A 37 -4.74 3.15 -19.13
CA SER A 37 -3.64 2.25 -19.47
C SER A 37 -2.32 3.01 -19.57
N GLN A 38 -2.30 4.17 -20.24
CA GLN A 38 -1.14 5.05 -20.32
C GLN A 38 -0.74 5.63 -18.95
N ALA A 39 -1.74 6.06 -18.16
CA ALA A 39 -1.48 6.56 -16.81
C ALA A 39 -0.85 5.49 -15.93
N ALA A 40 -1.39 4.28 -15.90
CA ALA A 40 -0.85 3.16 -15.11
C ALA A 40 0.58 2.82 -15.51
N GLN A 41 0.87 2.76 -16.81
CA GLN A 41 2.21 2.52 -17.33
C GLN A 41 3.21 3.59 -16.86
N ALA A 42 2.83 4.87 -16.98
CA ALA A 42 3.68 5.98 -16.54
C ALA A 42 3.91 5.96 -15.02
N ILE A 43 2.86 5.69 -14.23
CA ILE A 43 2.92 5.60 -12.77
C ILE A 43 3.85 4.46 -12.34
N ILE A 44 3.71 3.26 -12.90
CA ILE A 44 4.56 2.10 -12.57
C ILE A 44 6.02 2.39 -12.93
N LYS A 45 6.26 2.98 -14.11
CA LYS A 45 7.61 3.33 -14.55
C LYS A 45 8.26 4.36 -13.63
N GLU A 46 7.55 5.43 -13.27
CA GLU A 46 8.10 6.55 -12.50
C GLU A 46 8.25 6.19 -11.01
N SER A 47 7.31 5.43 -10.46
CA SER A 47 7.42 4.95 -9.07
C SER A 47 8.47 3.86 -8.88
N GLY A 48 8.73 3.06 -9.91
CA GLY A 48 9.54 1.85 -9.82
C GLY A 48 8.87 0.73 -9.03
N VAL A 49 7.60 0.89 -8.65
CA VAL A 49 6.86 -0.08 -7.83
C VAL A 49 5.94 -0.91 -8.72
N ASN A 50 6.26 -2.17 -8.88
CA ASN A 50 5.51 -3.11 -9.70
C ASN A 50 4.92 -4.29 -8.91
N ARG A 51 5.17 -4.37 -7.60
CA ARG A 51 4.70 -5.44 -6.70
C ARG A 51 4.43 -4.88 -5.30
N GLY A 52 3.51 -5.49 -4.59
CA GLY A 52 3.12 -5.13 -3.23
C GLY A 52 1.72 -4.55 -3.16
N VAL A 53 1.47 -3.72 -2.17
CA VAL A 53 0.18 -3.09 -1.92
C VAL A 53 0.11 -1.74 -2.62
N CYS A 54 -0.90 -1.57 -3.48
CA CYS A 54 -1.27 -0.26 -4.02
C CYS A 54 -2.53 0.25 -3.33
N VAL A 55 -2.51 1.47 -2.87
CA VAL A 55 -3.70 2.17 -2.36
C VAL A 55 -4.16 3.20 -3.38
N VAL A 56 -5.44 3.14 -3.75
CA VAL A 56 -6.10 4.18 -4.56
C VAL A 56 -6.96 5.05 -3.63
N TYR A 57 -6.43 6.20 -3.29
CA TYR A 57 -7.05 7.19 -2.41
C TYR A 57 -7.93 8.15 -3.22
N GLY A 58 -9.24 7.93 -3.19
CA GLY A 58 -10.19 8.47 -4.16
C GLY A 58 -10.24 7.58 -5.40
N PHE A 59 -11.07 6.52 -5.29
CA PHE A 59 -11.02 5.36 -6.17
C PHE A 59 -11.59 5.63 -7.57
N GLY A 60 -12.54 6.53 -7.69
CA GLY A 60 -13.14 6.89 -8.97
C GLY A 60 -13.97 5.76 -9.59
N SER A 61 -13.76 5.49 -10.87
CA SER A 61 -14.44 4.43 -11.60
C SER A 61 -13.84 3.04 -11.36
N GLY A 62 -12.60 2.99 -10.85
CA GLY A 62 -11.81 1.77 -10.67
C GLY A 62 -11.01 1.36 -11.91
N GLU A 63 -11.07 2.13 -12.99
CA GLU A 63 -10.34 1.82 -14.24
C GLU A 63 -8.83 1.96 -14.07
N LEU A 64 -8.36 2.97 -13.32
CA LEU A 64 -6.95 3.09 -12.97
C LEU A 64 -6.48 1.91 -12.11
N ALA A 65 -7.28 1.52 -11.11
CA ALA A 65 -6.98 0.38 -10.24
C ALA A 65 -6.87 -0.93 -11.03
N TYR A 66 -7.77 -1.14 -11.98
CA TYR A 66 -7.73 -2.29 -12.89
C TYR A 66 -6.46 -2.31 -13.73
N GLU A 67 -6.12 -1.18 -14.36
CA GLU A 67 -4.93 -1.08 -15.21
C GLU A 67 -3.63 -1.27 -14.43
N LEU A 68 -3.54 -0.74 -13.21
CA LEU A 68 -2.40 -0.98 -12.31
C LEU A 68 -2.26 -2.47 -11.99
N ALA A 69 -3.37 -3.15 -11.65
CA ALA A 69 -3.36 -4.58 -11.37
C ALA A 69 -3.01 -5.41 -12.62
N ARG A 70 -3.49 -5.01 -13.81
CA ARG A 70 -3.25 -5.69 -15.09
C ARG A 70 -1.77 -5.62 -15.51
N GLN A 71 -1.14 -4.46 -15.33
CA GLN A 71 0.21 -4.18 -15.80
C GLN A 71 1.32 -4.50 -14.78
N SER A 72 0.96 -4.97 -13.59
CA SER A 72 1.90 -5.25 -12.51
C SER A 72 1.47 -6.44 -11.66
N ASP A 73 2.22 -6.74 -10.62
CA ASP A 73 1.87 -7.69 -9.56
C ASP A 73 1.38 -6.97 -8.28
N LEU A 74 0.83 -5.77 -8.42
CA LEU A 74 0.22 -5.03 -7.32
C LEU A 74 -1.12 -5.65 -6.92
N VAL A 75 -1.39 -5.70 -5.62
CA VAL A 75 -2.73 -5.89 -5.06
C VAL A 75 -3.27 -4.52 -4.70
N VAL A 76 -4.44 -4.18 -5.23
CA VAL A 76 -4.96 -2.81 -5.18
C VAL A 76 -6.13 -2.71 -4.21
N PHE A 77 -6.02 -1.82 -3.24
CA PHE A 77 -7.07 -1.46 -2.30
C PHE A 77 -7.50 -0.01 -2.54
N GLY A 78 -8.78 0.21 -2.74
CA GLY A 78 -9.32 1.54 -2.95
C GLY A 78 -10.22 2.00 -1.82
N PHE A 79 -10.26 3.32 -1.64
CA PHE A 79 -11.17 3.99 -0.70
C PHE A 79 -11.87 5.14 -1.42
N ASP A 80 -13.17 5.26 -1.18
CA ASP A 80 -13.99 6.33 -1.74
C ASP A 80 -15.23 6.55 -0.85
N ASP A 81 -15.70 7.78 -0.76
CA ASP A 81 -16.84 8.18 0.06
C ASP A 81 -18.17 8.29 -0.70
N ASP A 82 -18.14 8.08 -2.01
CA ASP A 82 -19.34 8.09 -2.86
C ASP A 82 -19.90 6.67 -3.04
N LYS A 83 -21.04 6.42 -2.39
CA LYS A 83 -21.72 5.11 -2.41
C LYS A 83 -22.09 4.64 -3.82
N GLU A 84 -22.54 5.55 -4.68
CA GLU A 84 -22.96 5.21 -6.04
C GLU A 84 -21.75 4.85 -6.90
N ARG A 85 -20.69 5.63 -6.79
CA ARG A 85 -19.40 5.40 -7.48
C ARG A 85 -18.79 4.08 -7.08
N VAL A 86 -18.69 3.80 -5.77
CA VAL A 86 -18.21 2.52 -5.23
C VAL A 86 -19.05 1.35 -5.73
N GLY A 87 -20.39 1.48 -5.73
CA GLY A 87 -21.29 0.45 -6.23
C GLY A 87 -21.08 0.13 -7.71
N LYS A 88 -20.92 1.15 -8.55
CA LYS A 88 -20.61 1.00 -9.98
C LYS A 88 -19.24 0.36 -10.21
N ALA A 89 -18.23 0.83 -9.49
CA ALA A 89 -16.87 0.28 -9.57
C ALA A 89 -16.81 -1.20 -9.19
N ARG A 90 -17.44 -1.60 -8.08
CA ARG A 90 -17.52 -3.00 -7.66
C ARG A 90 -18.16 -3.88 -8.73
N LYS A 91 -19.30 -3.46 -9.28
CA LYS A 91 -20.01 -4.21 -10.33
C LYS A 91 -19.13 -4.37 -11.59
N TRP A 92 -18.47 -3.31 -11.99
CA TRP A 92 -17.58 -3.33 -13.17
C TRP A 92 -16.37 -4.23 -12.94
N LEU A 93 -15.67 -4.12 -11.81
CA LEU A 93 -14.52 -4.95 -11.44
C LEU A 93 -14.89 -6.43 -11.27
N TYR A 94 -16.10 -6.70 -10.75
CA TYR A 94 -16.63 -8.06 -10.68
C TYR A 94 -16.82 -8.65 -12.09
N GLY A 95 -17.36 -7.86 -13.03
CA GLY A 95 -17.47 -8.26 -14.44
C GLY A 95 -16.13 -8.54 -15.12
N LYS A 96 -15.05 -7.88 -14.64
CA LYS A 96 -13.66 -8.15 -15.08
C LYS A 96 -13.01 -9.34 -14.36
N GLY A 97 -13.68 -9.96 -13.39
CA GLY A 97 -13.18 -11.10 -12.63
C GLY A 97 -12.04 -10.79 -11.66
N VAL A 98 -11.81 -9.52 -11.32
CA VAL A 98 -10.68 -9.09 -10.47
C VAL A 98 -11.09 -8.62 -9.08
N TYR A 99 -12.39 -8.37 -8.87
CA TYR A 99 -12.88 -7.86 -7.59
C TYR A 99 -12.72 -8.89 -6.47
N GLY A 100 -12.17 -8.45 -5.34
CA GLY A 100 -11.92 -9.30 -4.16
C GLY A 100 -10.66 -10.17 -4.24
N THR A 101 -10.02 -10.27 -5.41
CA THR A 101 -8.78 -11.04 -5.59
C THR A 101 -7.56 -10.14 -5.83
N ARG A 102 -7.67 -9.23 -6.79
CA ARG A 102 -6.60 -8.30 -7.18
C ARG A 102 -6.93 -6.86 -6.87
N VAL A 103 -8.19 -6.50 -6.94
CA VAL A 103 -8.68 -5.14 -6.72
C VAL A 103 -9.87 -5.20 -5.78
N SER A 104 -9.84 -4.37 -4.74
CA SER A 104 -10.96 -4.19 -3.81
C SER A 104 -11.21 -2.71 -3.58
N VAL A 105 -12.47 -2.32 -3.33
CA VAL A 105 -12.82 -0.95 -2.95
C VAL A 105 -13.73 -0.93 -1.74
N THR A 106 -13.40 -0.08 -0.78
CA THR A 106 -14.15 0.13 0.46
C THR A 106 -14.85 1.49 0.41
N LEU A 107 -16.15 1.48 0.69
CA LEU A 107 -16.89 2.71 0.96
C LEU A 107 -16.52 3.19 2.37
N VAL A 108 -16.10 4.43 2.49
CA VAL A 108 -15.79 5.07 3.76
C VAL A 108 -16.76 6.23 4.02
N GLU A 109 -16.92 6.62 5.27
CA GLU A 109 -17.76 7.77 5.62
C GLU A 109 -17.06 9.09 5.34
N ASP A 110 -15.74 9.13 5.59
CA ASP A 110 -14.91 10.31 5.38
C ASP A 110 -13.53 9.90 4.87
N MET A 111 -13.12 10.51 3.78
CA MET A 111 -11.77 10.33 3.22
C MET A 111 -10.66 10.98 4.06
N LYS A 112 -11.00 11.72 5.12
CA LYS A 112 -10.02 12.27 6.08
C LYS A 112 -9.62 11.29 7.18
N SER A 113 -10.35 10.17 7.31
CA SER A 113 -10.07 9.12 8.30
C SER A 113 -10.42 7.75 7.70
N ILE A 114 -9.43 7.11 7.10
CA ILE A 114 -9.60 5.80 6.47
C ILE A 114 -9.50 4.70 7.52
N PRO A 115 -10.46 3.76 7.60
CA PRO A 115 -10.45 2.65 8.54
C PRO A 115 -9.48 1.56 8.08
N ALA A 116 -8.23 1.92 7.91
CA ALA A 116 -7.13 1.03 7.58
C ALA A 116 -5.90 1.38 8.41
N THR A 117 -5.07 0.38 8.68
CA THR A 117 -3.77 0.62 9.31
C THR A 117 -2.92 1.54 8.45
N GLY A 118 -2.12 2.39 9.09
CA GLY A 118 -1.11 3.19 8.40
C GLY A 118 0.03 2.34 7.82
N ASN A 119 0.92 2.99 7.08
CA ASN A 119 2.20 2.41 6.64
C ASN A 119 2.10 1.15 5.76
N ILE A 120 1.01 1.00 5.02
CA ILE A 120 0.73 -0.22 4.22
C ILE A 120 1.07 -0.09 2.74
N ALA A 121 0.99 1.11 2.17
CA ALA A 121 1.08 1.32 0.74
C ALA A 121 2.52 1.36 0.24
N ASN A 122 2.88 0.43 -0.66
CA ASN A 122 4.09 0.53 -1.46
C ASN A 122 3.92 1.56 -2.58
N LEU A 123 2.72 1.62 -3.18
CA LEU A 123 2.32 2.63 -4.15
C LEU A 123 1.00 3.26 -3.70
N LEU A 124 0.89 4.57 -3.80
CA LEU A 124 -0.37 5.28 -3.60
C LEU A 124 -0.66 6.19 -4.79
N VAL A 125 -1.89 6.16 -5.26
CA VAL A 125 -2.38 6.97 -6.37
C VAL A 125 -3.79 7.48 -6.09
N SER A 126 -4.30 8.39 -6.93
CA SER A 126 -5.68 8.83 -6.88
C SER A 126 -6.27 8.94 -8.27
N GLU A 127 -7.32 8.16 -8.55
CA GLU A 127 -8.06 8.30 -9.81
C GLU A 127 -8.88 9.60 -9.84
N ASN A 128 -9.38 10.05 -8.69
CA ASN A 128 -10.13 11.30 -8.59
C ASN A 128 -9.25 12.51 -8.95
N ILE A 129 -8.00 12.53 -8.53
CA ILE A 129 -7.04 13.56 -8.93
C ILE A 129 -6.71 13.43 -10.42
N LEU A 130 -6.46 12.24 -10.92
CA LEU A 130 -6.16 11.98 -12.32
C LEU A 130 -7.28 12.42 -13.26
N THR A 131 -8.56 12.26 -12.87
CA THR A 131 -9.71 12.59 -13.70
C THR A 131 -10.24 14.01 -13.51
N GLY A 132 -9.64 14.80 -12.62
CA GLY A 132 -10.00 16.18 -12.36
C GLY A 132 -11.32 16.40 -11.60
N LYS A 133 -11.83 15.37 -10.94
CA LYS A 133 -13.12 15.46 -10.27
C LYS A 133 -13.03 16.10 -8.88
N VAL A 134 -12.18 15.56 -8.03
CA VAL A 134 -12.06 15.98 -6.62
C VAL A 134 -10.68 15.61 -6.08
N ARG A 135 -10.14 16.43 -5.17
CA ARG A 135 -9.06 16.03 -4.27
C ARG A 135 -9.68 15.26 -3.10
N PRO A 136 -9.31 13.99 -2.88
CA PRO A 136 -9.90 13.21 -1.80
C PRO A 136 -9.36 13.66 -0.44
N GLY A 137 -10.19 13.73 0.58
CA GLY A 137 -9.81 13.90 1.98
C GLY A 137 -8.74 14.97 2.23
N ASN A 138 -7.63 14.57 2.87
CA ASN A 138 -6.47 15.43 3.11
C ASN A 138 -5.15 14.70 2.85
N ALA A 139 -4.07 15.47 2.66
CA ALA A 139 -2.75 14.94 2.35
C ALA A 139 -2.11 14.22 3.55
N VAL A 140 -2.46 14.58 4.77
CA VAL A 140 -1.94 13.95 5.99
C VAL A 140 -2.41 12.49 6.06
N GLU A 141 -3.72 12.26 5.86
CA GLU A 141 -4.27 10.91 5.86
C GLU A 141 -3.73 10.07 4.69
N MET A 142 -3.58 10.67 3.52
CA MET A 142 -2.93 10.05 2.38
C MET A 142 -1.49 9.60 2.76
N ASN A 143 -0.71 10.48 3.37
CA ASN A 143 0.66 10.19 3.77
C ASN A 143 0.75 9.13 4.89
N ARG A 144 -0.23 9.09 5.81
CA ARG A 144 -0.32 8.05 6.85
C ARG A 144 -0.39 6.64 6.27
N LEU A 145 -1.04 6.48 5.11
CA LEU A 145 -1.16 5.18 4.44
C LEU A 145 0.12 4.73 3.75
N LEU A 146 1.03 5.66 3.42
CA LEU A 146 2.28 5.33 2.75
C LEU A 146 3.26 4.64 3.69
N ARG A 147 3.93 3.63 3.16
CA ARG A 147 5.00 2.91 3.88
C ARG A 147 6.22 3.82 4.04
N PRO A 148 6.70 4.05 5.28
CA PRO A 148 7.93 4.79 5.51
C PRO A 148 9.13 4.11 4.84
N GLY A 149 10.05 4.90 4.30
CA GLY A 149 11.31 4.40 3.76
C GLY A 149 11.17 3.46 2.56
N GLY A 150 10.06 3.54 1.80
CA GLY A 150 9.91 2.71 0.60
C GLY A 150 8.55 2.78 -0.08
N GLY A 151 7.58 3.49 0.51
CA GLY A 151 6.33 3.84 -0.17
C GLY A 151 6.51 5.02 -1.10
N VAL A 152 5.75 5.05 -2.19
CA VAL A 152 5.74 6.12 -3.17
C VAL A 152 4.31 6.51 -3.46
N ALA A 153 3.97 7.81 -3.40
CA ALA A 153 2.74 8.29 -4.01
C ALA A 153 3.04 9.00 -5.33
N ILE A 154 2.20 8.73 -6.33
CA ILE A 154 2.20 9.44 -7.62
C ILE A 154 0.83 10.10 -7.77
N LEU A 155 0.80 11.42 -7.83
CA LEU A 155 -0.42 12.22 -7.79
C LEU A 155 -0.43 13.25 -8.94
N GLY A 156 -1.51 13.29 -9.69
CA GLY A 156 -1.64 14.21 -10.81
C GLY A 156 -1.73 13.52 -12.15
N THR A 157 -1.39 14.25 -13.21
CA THR A 157 -1.58 13.85 -14.59
C THR A 157 -0.25 13.59 -15.28
N PRO A 158 0.07 12.33 -15.65
CA PRO A 158 1.24 11.97 -16.43
C PRO A 158 1.24 12.59 -17.84
N PRO A 159 2.40 12.60 -18.51
CA PRO A 159 2.48 13.04 -19.91
C PRO A 159 1.55 12.24 -20.83
N GLY A 160 0.87 12.94 -21.75
CA GLY A 160 0.00 12.33 -22.74
C GLY A 160 -1.40 11.92 -22.22
N VAL A 161 -1.67 12.14 -20.95
CA VAL A 161 -2.98 11.91 -20.32
C VAL A 161 -3.72 13.25 -20.25
N PRO A 162 -5.05 13.30 -20.51
CA PRO A 162 -5.83 14.51 -20.36
C PRO A 162 -5.71 15.10 -18.96
N GLN A 163 -5.65 16.41 -18.86
CA GLN A 163 -5.49 17.12 -17.60
C GLN A 163 -6.58 16.76 -16.57
N GLY A 164 -6.12 16.38 -15.39
CA GLY A 164 -6.93 16.12 -14.21
C GLY A 164 -7.10 17.36 -13.32
N VAL A 165 -6.90 17.20 -12.02
CA VAL A 165 -6.83 18.32 -11.08
C VAL A 165 -5.62 19.19 -11.43
N PRO A 166 -5.79 20.52 -11.49
CA PRO A 166 -4.69 21.45 -11.81
C PRO A 166 -3.50 21.27 -10.86
N GLU A 167 -2.29 21.41 -11.42
CA GLU A 167 -1.04 21.27 -10.68
C GLU A 167 -1.00 22.08 -9.40
N GLN A 168 -1.39 23.36 -9.48
CA GLN A 168 -1.36 24.25 -8.32
C GLN A 168 -2.27 23.77 -7.19
N GLU A 169 -3.41 23.20 -7.51
CA GLU A 169 -4.33 22.68 -6.51
C GLU A 169 -3.78 21.44 -5.79
N ILE A 170 -3.02 20.58 -6.51
CA ILE A 170 -2.34 19.44 -5.91
C ILE A 170 -1.21 19.92 -5.01
N ALA A 171 -0.42 20.89 -5.48
CA ALA A 171 0.68 21.48 -4.72
C ALA A 171 0.16 22.11 -3.42
N ASP A 172 -0.92 22.90 -3.47
CA ASP A 172 -1.52 23.53 -2.31
C ASP A 172 -2.08 22.48 -1.32
N TRP A 173 -2.68 21.40 -1.85
CA TRP A 173 -3.20 20.31 -1.03
C TRP A 173 -2.09 19.55 -0.31
N LEU A 174 -0.96 19.30 -0.97
CA LEU A 174 0.22 18.67 -0.35
C LEU A 174 0.86 19.62 0.67
N ALA A 175 0.97 20.91 0.35
CA ALA A 175 1.52 21.91 1.25
C ALA A 175 0.69 22.10 2.51
N ALA A 176 -0.65 22.04 2.42
CA ALA A 176 -1.54 22.09 3.58
C ALA A 176 -1.33 20.94 4.57
N GLY A 177 -0.81 19.80 4.10
CA GLY A 177 -0.42 18.66 4.94
C GLY A 177 1.07 18.64 5.31
N GLU A 178 1.83 19.67 4.95
CA GLU A 178 3.30 19.74 5.11
C GLU A 178 4.04 18.55 4.44
N ILE A 179 3.47 18.01 3.35
CA ILE A 179 4.00 16.85 2.66
C ILE A 179 5.09 17.25 1.68
N LYS A 180 6.31 16.76 1.92
CA LYS A 180 7.44 16.93 0.99
C LYS A 180 7.15 16.17 -0.30
N ASN A 181 7.33 16.84 -1.43
CA ASN A 181 7.07 16.26 -2.74
C ASN A 181 8.09 16.75 -3.77
N THR A 182 8.14 16.05 -4.89
CA THR A 182 8.96 16.41 -6.05
C THR A 182 8.05 16.48 -7.27
N LYS A 183 8.08 17.62 -7.98
CA LYS A 183 7.39 17.73 -9.27
C LYS A 183 8.09 16.86 -10.31
N LEU A 184 7.30 16.09 -11.05
CA LEU A 184 7.80 15.21 -12.10
C LEU A 184 7.76 15.90 -13.45
N PRO A 185 8.69 15.57 -14.39
CA PRO A 185 8.76 16.21 -15.68
C PRO A 185 7.66 15.78 -16.63
N GLY A 186 7.34 16.64 -17.61
CA GLY A 186 6.51 16.34 -18.76
C GLY A 186 5.00 16.25 -18.51
N GLY A 187 4.54 16.46 -17.28
CA GLY A 187 3.14 16.43 -16.90
C GLY A 187 2.85 17.34 -15.70
N GLU A 188 1.61 17.30 -15.23
CA GLU A 188 1.18 18.01 -14.02
C GLU A 188 1.04 17.01 -12.85
N TRP A 189 2.15 16.45 -12.42
CA TRP A 189 2.18 15.39 -11.43
C TRP A 189 3.35 15.48 -10.46
N PHE A 190 3.16 14.85 -9.30
CA PHE A 190 4.07 14.90 -8.16
C PHE A 190 4.39 13.51 -7.65
N LYS A 191 5.60 13.36 -7.14
CA LYS A 191 6.07 12.21 -6.40
C LYS A 191 6.23 12.57 -4.93
N VAL A 192 5.68 11.73 -4.05
CA VAL A 192 5.86 11.80 -2.60
C VAL A 192 6.58 10.53 -2.16
N GLU A 193 7.68 10.68 -1.45
CA GLU A 193 8.47 9.58 -0.90
C GLU A 193 8.69 9.87 0.59
N PRO A 194 7.92 9.23 1.50
CA PRO A 194 8.18 9.37 2.92
C PRO A 194 9.56 8.83 3.26
N GLY A 195 10.31 9.59 4.03
CA GLY A 195 11.57 9.12 4.60
C GLY A 195 11.37 7.92 5.55
N PRO A 196 12.46 7.44 6.14
CA PRO A 196 12.37 6.49 7.26
C PRO A 196 11.47 7.06 8.36
N MET A 197 10.79 6.18 9.09
CA MET A 197 10.00 6.58 10.24
C MET A 197 10.90 7.25 11.28
N ALA A 198 10.52 8.44 11.72
CA ALA A 198 11.25 9.13 12.79
C ALA A 198 11.27 8.24 14.04
N ASP A 199 12.42 8.20 14.70
CA ASP A 199 12.62 7.45 15.94
C ASP A 199 12.45 5.92 15.81
N SER A 200 12.42 5.38 14.59
CA SER A 200 12.46 3.92 14.39
C SER A 200 13.83 3.38 14.79
N GLY A 201 13.80 2.27 15.50
CA GLY A 201 15.00 1.55 15.87
C GLY A 201 15.52 0.64 14.77
N GLU A 202 16.71 0.12 14.96
CA GLU A 202 17.35 -0.83 14.08
C GLU A 202 17.72 -2.10 14.83
N TRP A 203 17.54 -3.25 14.17
CA TRP A 203 17.98 -4.53 14.67
C TRP A 203 18.87 -5.20 13.61
N THR A 204 20.13 -4.78 13.54
CA THR A 204 21.05 -5.13 12.46
C THR A 204 21.89 -6.38 12.73
N HIS A 205 21.89 -6.88 13.97
CA HIS A 205 22.64 -8.04 14.43
C HIS A 205 21.75 -8.96 15.26
N GLN A 206 22.21 -10.19 15.50
CA GLN A 206 21.47 -11.21 16.26
C GLN A 206 20.96 -10.70 17.63
N TYR A 207 21.70 -9.82 18.28
CA TYR A 207 21.37 -9.22 19.58
C TYR A 207 21.29 -7.69 19.49
N GLY A 208 20.55 -7.18 18.52
CA GLY A 208 20.29 -5.76 18.33
C GLY A 208 21.31 -5.07 17.45
N ASN A 209 22.47 -4.80 17.95
CA ASN A 209 23.56 -4.12 17.24
C ASN A 209 24.91 -4.80 17.46
N ALA A 210 25.97 -4.25 16.89
CA ALA A 210 27.33 -4.79 17.02
C ALA A 210 27.83 -4.86 18.51
N GLY A 211 27.23 -4.09 19.39
CA GLY A 211 27.53 -4.09 20.83
C GLY A 211 26.74 -5.13 21.63
N ASN A 212 25.87 -5.92 20.96
CA ASN A 212 24.98 -6.91 21.60
C ASN A 212 24.11 -6.30 22.73
N THR A 213 23.59 -5.10 22.50
CA THR A 213 22.83 -4.36 23.54
C THR A 213 21.44 -4.93 23.80
N THR A 214 20.94 -5.81 22.92
CA THR A 214 19.56 -6.33 22.93
C THR A 214 18.49 -5.21 22.90
N SER A 215 18.86 -4.05 22.38
CA SER A 215 18.00 -2.89 22.20
C SER A 215 18.01 -2.46 20.74
N SER A 216 16.86 -2.10 20.22
CA SER A 216 16.71 -1.47 18.92
C SER A 216 16.88 0.05 18.97
N ASP A 217 16.94 0.62 20.17
CA ASP A 217 16.92 2.07 20.42
C ASP A 217 15.66 2.77 19.87
N GLU A 218 14.60 1.99 19.63
CA GLU A 218 13.31 2.51 19.19
C GLU A 218 12.64 3.32 20.28
N LYS A 219 12.14 4.50 19.92
CA LYS A 219 11.44 5.40 20.85
C LYS A 219 9.93 5.22 20.84
N LEU A 220 9.40 4.27 20.08
CA LEU A 220 7.97 3.91 20.02
C LEU A 220 7.04 5.12 19.85
N GLY A 221 7.47 6.13 19.06
CA GLY A 221 6.71 7.38 18.91
C GLY A 221 6.54 8.18 20.22
N GLY A 222 7.40 7.92 21.21
CA GLY A 222 7.32 8.54 22.54
C GLY A 222 6.39 7.81 23.52
N ALA A 223 5.86 6.65 23.17
CA ALA A 223 5.04 5.84 24.07
C ALA A 223 5.86 5.38 25.29
N THR A 224 5.29 5.57 26.47
CA THR A 224 5.88 5.18 27.75
C THR A 224 5.10 4.09 28.47
N GLN A 225 3.91 3.75 27.95
CA GLN A 225 3.01 2.74 28.49
C GLN A 225 2.42 1.89 27.35
N THR A 226 2.06 0.65 27.64
CA THR A 226 1.56 -0.32 26.68
C THR A 226 0.21 0.05 26.07
N ASP A 227 -0.64 0.77 26.78
CA ASP A 227 -1.94 1.26 26.34
C ASP A 227 -1.85 2.38 25.27
N GLN A 228 -0.66 2.95 25.09
CA GLN A 228 -0.36 3.91 24.03
C GLN A 228 0.09 3.24 22.71
N LEU A 229 0.20 1.92 22.69
CA LEU A 229 0.58 1.14 21.53
C LEU A 229 -0.64 0.51 20.88
N GLU A 230 -0.71 0.54 19.55
CA GLU A 230 -1.73 -0.12 18.76
C GLU A 230 -1.17 -1.30 18.00
N VAL A 231 -1.96 -2.38 17.91
CA VAL A 231 -1.62 -3.53 17.07
C VAL A 231 -1.95 -3.20 15.62
N GLN A 232 -0.93 -3.06 14.79
CA GLN A 232 -1.13 -2.76 13.36
C GLN A 232 -1.64 -3.97 12.56
N TRP A 233 -1.21 -5.16 12.92
CA TRP A 233 -1.65 -6.39 12.27
C TRP A 233 -1.45 -7.60 13.18
N VAL A 234 -2.26 -8.61 12.96
CA VAL A 234 -2.13 -9.92 13.59
C VAL A 234 -2.14 -10.97 12.50
N GLY A 235 -1.13 -11.80 12.42
CA GLY A 235 -1.07 -12.83 11.39
C GLY A 235 0.25 -13.59 11.37
N ARG A 236 0.32 -14.55 10.46
CA ARG A 236 1.56 -15.29 10.19
C ARG A 236 2.46 -14.50 9.23
N PRO A 237 3.79 -14.74 9.28
CA PRO A 237 4.48 -15.65 10.18
C PRO A 237 4.73 -15.03 11.54
N GLY A 238 4.37 -15.73 12.60
CA GLY A 238 4.91 -15.50 13.93
C GLY A 238 5.97 -16.53 14.24
N ALA A 239 6.77 -16.29 15.27
CA ALA A 239 7.64 -17.30 15.81
C ALA A 239 6.80 -18.50 16.27
N ASP A 240 7.01 -19.66 15.70
CA ASP A 240 6.39 -20.89 16.17
C ASP A 240 7.19 -21.41 17.38
N PHE A 241 6.85 -20.89 18.55
CA PHE A 241 7.46 -21.27 19.81
C PHE A 241 6.99 -22.64 20.34
N GLY A 242 6.11 -23.33 19.61
CA GLY A 242 5.41 -24.52 20.10
C GLY A 242 6.09 -25.84 19.78
N ILE A 243 7.00 -25.92 18.84
CA ILE A 243 7.47 -27.20 18.28
C ILE A 243 8.87 -27.59 18.77
N ASP A 244 9.70 -26.64 19.16
CA ASP A 244 11.06 -26.96 19.65
C ASP A 244 11.29 -26.35 21.04
N ARG A 245 11.79 -27.17 21.95
CA ARG A 245 12.19 -26.74 23.30
C ARG A 245 13.42 -25.82 23.30
N GLN A 246 14.02 -25.58 22.14
CA GLN A 246 15.10 -24.63 21.91
C GLN A 246 14.79 -23.77 20.70
N PRO A 247 13.82 -22.85 20.77
CA PRO A 247 13.54 -21.94 19.67
C PRO A 247 14.70 -20.95 19.52
N ARG A 248 15.68 -21.32 18.74
CA ARG A 248 16.76 -20.42 18.30
C ARG A 248 16.36 -19.78 16.98
N MET A 249 15.20 -19.18 16.94
CA MET A 249 14.91 -18.30 15.83
C MET A 249 15.73 -17.02 16.03
N PRO A 250 16.62 -16.67 15.11
CA PRO A 250 17.25 -15.36 15.13
C PRO A 250 16.18 -14.29 15.04
N ALA A 251 16.34 -13.23 15.80
CA ALA A 251 15.46 -12.06 15.65
C ALA A 251 15.50 -11.60 14.18
N PRO A 252 14.36 -11.20 13.60
CA PRO A 252 14.36 -10.63 12.26
C PRO A 252 15.21 -9.38 12.25
N LEU A 253 16.10 -9.27 11.26
CA LEU A 253 16.88 -8.06 11.08
C LEU A 253 15.98 -6.96 10.53
N SER A 254 16.07 -5.78 11.09
CA SER A 254 15.38 -4.60 10.59
C SER A 254 16.31 -3.39 10.59
N ALA A 255 16.22 -2.59 9.56
CA ALA A 255 16.90 -1.31 9.47
C ALA A 255 15.99 -0.30 8.79
N TRP A 256 15.83 0.88 9.39
CA TRP A 256 15.04 2.00 8.86
C TRP A 256 13.58 1.64 8.55
N GLY A 257 12.97 0.75 9.35
CA GLY A 257 11.59 0.31 9.16
C GLY A 257 11.39 -0.68 8.01
N ARG A 258 12.46 -1.38 7.61
CA ARG A 258 12.43 -2.45 6.58
C ARG A 258 12.79 -3.80 7.17
#